data_38a6416259ae23bc7f410cf3991d4fbe
#
_entry.id   38a6416259ae23bc7f410cf3991d4fbe
#
_cell.length_a   1.000
_cell.length_b   1.000
_cell.length_c   1.000
_cell.angle_alpha   90.00
_cell.angle_beta   90.00
_cell.angle_gamma   90.00
#
_symmetry.space_group_name_H-M   'P 1'
#
loop_
_entity.id
_entity.type
_entity.pdbx_description
1 polymer ?
#
loop_
_entity_poly.entity_id
_entity_poly.type
_entity_poly.pdbx_seq_one_letter_code
_entity_poly.pdbx_strand_id
1 'polypeptide(L)'
;MATKKQSAKKSAQTKPRPAAGKQSEPAVKVALLGFGTVGSSVATVLAGSKFPGIQLTHIFNRNVARKVSSPVAKSVPASAVWTDDINVILNSDVDIVIELMGGLNPVEGWLRKAIVSGKSVVTANKQLIAYRGAGLAKLAAQHNVHLFHGAAVAGGVPVIPGMLQGLCGDQVTRLSGIVNGTCNYILSRMETGANYATVLADAQQLGYAEADPSADVDGYDARAKLCILSRIALHAELDPDAVSTQTISTVEAIDFSYAKELNCTIRQISRAQVNGGLVHARVGPMLVPLASPIAWSHGTQNMVVVSGRFGGDVVFSGHGAGGAPTAVAVVSDLLAVAQGCKSVQLPVRKRKVTGEFLAPHYLRFVVDDKPGIVSAIAGALAKVGANIDSILQRPGYPKHRLPFVVTTEPCLTSTIEQALASLAKMDCMLERPLCLQMLQIEDKPDEA
;
A
#
# COMPACT_ATOMS: atom_id res chain seq x y z
N MET A 1 52.10 69.44 -10.12
CA MET A 1 51.04 70.11 -9.37
C MET A 1 49.78 70.11 -10.24
N ALA A 2 48.78 69.25 -9.93
CA ALA A 2 47.46 69.35 -10.52
C ALA A 2 46.50 68.63 -9.61
N THR A 3 45.69 69.33 -8.87
CA THR A 3 44.68 68.92 -7.90
C THR A 3 43.43 68.48 -8.65
N LYS A 4 43.02 67.19 -8.45
CA LYS A 4 41.74 66.67 -8.95
C LYS A 4 40.66 66.90 -7.85
N LYS A 5 39.64 67.69 -8.23
CA LYS A 5 38.40 67.85 -7.47
C LYS A 5 37.55 66.57 -7.61
N GLN A 6 37.18 65.95 -6.48
CA GLN A 6 36.13 64.93 -6.44
C GLN A 6 34.77 65.60 -6.34
N SER A 7 33.89 65.30 -7.29
CA SER A 7 32.46 65.64 -7.24
C SER A 7 31.66 64.55 -6.52
N ALA A 8 31.04 64.90 -5.41
CA ALA A 8 30.12 64.05 -4.67
C ALA A 8 28.76 63.92 -5.42
N LYS A 9 28.42 62.72 -5.89
CA LYS A 9 27.08 62.39 -6.38
C LYS A 9 26.15 62.15 -5.18
N LYS A 10 25.13 63.00 -5.01
CA LYS A 10 24.00 62.78 -4.10
C LYS A 10 23.18 61.54 -4.60
N SER A 11 23.10 60.52 -3.79
CA SER A 11 22.20 59.40 -4.00
C SER A 11 20.76 59.81 -3.70
N ALA A 12 19.89 59.74 -4.67
CA ALA A 12 18.45 59.91 -4.48
C ALA A 12 17.89 58.70 -3.71
N GLN A 13 17.41 58.94 -2.49
CA GLN A 13 16.63 57.94 -1.72
C GLN A 13 15.25 57.75 -2.40
N THR A 14 15.07 56.60 -3.03
CA THR A 14 13.75 56.17 -3.49
C THR A 14 12.93 55.74 -2.27
N LYS A 15 11.81 56.43 -2.03
CA LYS A 15 10.80 56.05 -1.03
C LYS A 15 10.28 54.64 -1.35
N PRO A 16 10.12 53.75 -0.35
CA PRO A 16 9.53 52.44 -0.57
C PRO A 16 8.07 52.61 -1.02
N ARG A 17 7.77 51.92 -2.14
CA ARG A 17 6.39 51.81 -2.67
C ARG A 17 5.54 51.13 -1.62
N PRO A 18 4.32 51.64 -1.31
CA PRO A 18 3.44 50.97 -0.36
C PRO A 18 3.15 49.57 -0.87
N ALA A 19 3.31 48.57 0.02
CA ALA A 19 2.96 47.18 -0.29
C ALA A 19 1.47 47.11 -0.67
N ALA A 20 1.20 46.66 -1.90
CA ALA A 20 -0.14 46.39 -2.34
C ALA A 20 -0.78 45.42 -1.31
N GLY A 21 -1.90 45.83 -0.72
CA GLY A 21 -2.65 45.01 0.22
C GLY A 21 -2.92 43.67 -0.47
N LYS A 22 -2.47 42.56 0.17
CA LYS A 22 -2.81 41.22 -0.24
C LYS A 22 -4.33 41.11 -0.15
N GLN A 23 -5.03 41.19 -1.30
CA GLN A 23 -6.39 40.68 -1.38
C GLN A 23 -6.32 39.21 -0.92
N SER A 24 -7.03 38.88 0.15
CA SER A 24 -7.15 37.49 0.60
C SER A 24 -7.78 36.71 -0.57
N GLU A 25 -7.07 35.76 -1.12
CA GLU A 25 -7.65 34.83 -2.10
C GLU A 25 -8.91 34.20 -1.48
N PRO A 26 -9.98 33.98 -2.27
CA PRO A 26 -11.20 33.38 -1.76
C PRO A 26 -10.87 32.01 -1.12
N ALA A 27 -11.43 31.77 0.05
CA ALA A 27 -11.19 30.52 0.79
C ALA A 27 -11.75 29.33 -0.01
N VAL A 28 -10.95 28.27 -0.18
CA VAL A 28 -11.36 27.01 -0.79
C VAL A 28 -12.32 26.28 0.18
N LYS A 29 -13.54 26.06 -0.26
CA LYS A 29 -14.60 25.40 0.53
C LYS A 29 -14.52 23.89 0.40
N VAL A 30 -14.55 23.22 1.52
CA VAL A 30 -14.33 21.76 1.61
C VAL A 30 -15.50 21.07 2.26
N ALA A 31 -15.94 19.95 1.68
CA ALA A 31 -16.87 19.01 2.30
C ALA A 31 -16.15 17.70 2.66
N LEU A 32 -16.53 17.15 3.82
CA LEU A 32 -16.02 15.89 4.32
C LEU A 32 -17.12 14.81 4.27
N LEU A 33 -16.94 13.75 3.48
CA LEU A 33 -17.81 12.58 3.44
C LEU A 33 -17.27 11.50 4.38
N GLY A 34 -17.91 11.34 5.53
CA GLY A 34 -17.53 10.42 6.59
C GLY A 34 -16.78 11.08 7.74
N PHE A 35 -17.33 10.93 8.94
CA PHE A 35 -16.76 11.42 10.20
C PHE A 35 -16.47 10.25 11.14
N GLY A 36 -15.70 9.28 10.63
CA GLY A 36 -15.12 8.15 11.37
C GLY A 36 -13.75 8.52 11.96
N THR A 37 -12.91 7.50 12.20
CA THR A 37 -11.54 7.68 12.73
C THR A 37 -10.71 8.64 11.88
N VAL A 38 -10.66 8.46 10.57
CA VAL A 38 -9.88 9.33 9.68
C VAL A 38 -10.52 10.70 9.53
N GLY A 39 -11.84 10.76 9.31
CA GLY A 39 -12.55 12.04 9.11
C GLY A 39 -12.48 12.97 10.32
N SER A 40 -12.60 12.44 11.53
CA SER A 40 -12.41 13.23 12.75
C SER A 40 -10.96 13.70 12.91
N SER A 41 -9.99 12.87 12.53
CA SER A 41 -8.57 13.25 12.53
C SER A 41 -8.27 14.35 11.50
N VAL A 42 -8.88 14.30 10.30
CA VAL A 42 -8.77 15.38 9.29
C VAL A 42 -9.30 16.70 9.85
N ALA A 43 -10.49 16.69 10.47
CA ALA A 43 -11.04 17.89 11.11
C ALA A 43 -10.11 18.43 12.22
N THR A 44 -9.50 17.55 13.02
CA THR A 44 -8.54 17.92 14.07
C THR A 44 -7.27 18.55 13.48
N VAL A 45 -6.71 17.98 12.42
CA VAL A 45 -5.52 18.52 11.72
C VAL A 45 -5.85 19.91 11.14
N LEU A 46 -6.99 20.07 10.49
CA LEU A 46 -7.41 21.35 9.92
C LEU A 46 -7.62 22.43 10.99
N ALA A 47 -8.17 22.07 12.16
CA ALA A 47 -8.38 22.99 13.28
C ALA A 47 -7.07 23.38 13.98
N GLY A 48 -6.13 22.42 14.14
CA GLY A 48 -4.88 22.61 14.85
C GLY A 48 -3.80 23.36 14.04
N SER A 49 -3.80 23.15 12.73
CA SER A 49 -2.86 23.78 11.81
C SER A 49 -3.60 24.86 11.06
N LYS A 50 -3.26 26.14 11.27
CA LYS A 50 -3.89 27.25 10.56
C LYS A 50 -3.48 27.20 9.09
N PHE A 51 -4.30 26.57 8.25
CA PHE A 51 -4.17 26.61 6.80
C PHE A 51 -5.01 27.79 6.25
N PRO A 52 -4.42 28.99 6.06
CA PRO A 52 -5.15 30.13 5.53
C PRO A 52 -5.68 29.77 4.15
N GLY A 53 -6.94 30.09 3.90
CA GLY A 53 -7.58 29.80 2.62
C GLY A 53 -8.30 28.44 2.53
N ILE A 54 -8.32 27.60 3.57
CA ILE A 54 -9.14 26.37 3.62
C ILE A 54 -10.29 26.54 4.59
N GLN A 55 -11.51 26.25 4.16
CA GLN A 55 -12.70 26.31 4.99
C GLN A 55 -13.49 25.00 4.94
N LEU A 56 -13.54 24.26 6.04
CA LEU A 56 -14.43 23.11 6.20
C LEU A 56 -15.86 23.60 6.41
N THR A 57 -16.72 23.45 5.40
CA THR A 57 -18.08 24.01 5.37
C THR A 57 -19.17 22.95 5.54
N HIS A 58 -18.93 21.70 5.13
CA HIS A 58 -19.93 20.65 5.17
C HIS A 58 -19.34 19.34 5.68
N ILE A 59 -20.15 18.60 6.44
CA ILE A 59 -19.82 17.25 6.88
C ILE A 59 -21.02 16.33 6.63
N PHE A 60 -20.80 15.31 5.82
CA PHE A 60 -21.76 14.22 5.63
C PHE A 60 -21.47 13.07 6.58
N ASN A 61 -22.48 12.61 7.30
CA ASN A 61 -22.42 11.35 8.04
C ASN A 61 -23.82 10.74 8.19
N ARG A 62 -23.93 9.42 8.02
CA ARG A 62 -25.20 8.68 8.17
C ARG A 62 -25.82 8.79 9.57
N ASN A 63 -25.03 9.14 10.58
CA ASN A 63 -25.51 9.30 11.96
C ASN A 63 -25.03 10.65 12.51
N VAL A 64 -25.61 11.73 12.00
CA VAL A 64 -25.27 13.12 12.36
C VAL A 64 -25.41 13.36 13.85
N ALA A 65 -26.55 13.01 14.46
CA ALA A 65 -26.83 13.28 15.87
C ALA A 65 -25.73 12.72 16.80
N ARG A 66 -25.32 11.47 16.58
CA ARG A 66 -24.24 10.82 17.36
C ARG A 66 -22.89 11.50 17.13
N LYS A 67 -22.62 11.96 15.90
CA LYS A 67 -21.30 12.52 15.56
C LYS A 67 -21.12 13.94 16.05
N VAL A 68 -22.15 14.78 15.95
CA VAL A 68 -22.14 16.15 16.48
C VAL A 68 -21.94 16.16 18.00
N SER A 69 -22.48 15.17 18.73
CA SER A 69 -22.35 15.05 20.19
C SER A 69 -20.97 14.50 20.62
N SER A 70 -20.15 14.04 19.70
CA SER A 70 -18.85 13.45 20.05
C SER A 70 -17.83 14.53 20.43
N PRO A 71 -16.88 14.24 21.36
CA PRO A 71 -15.85 15.20 21.76
C PRO A 71 -15.01 15.73 20.60
N VAL A 72 -14.77 14.90 19.57
CA VAL A 72 -14.00 15.25 18.36
C VAL A 72 -14.74 16.26 17.46
N ALA A 73 -16.06 16.41 17.59
CA ALA A 73 -16.82 17.42 16.84
C ALA A 73 -16.43 18.86 17.22
N LYS A 74 -15.78 19.07 18.37
CA LYS A 74 -15.22 20.37 18.77
C LYS A 74 -14.15 20.91 17.80
N SER A 75 -13.54 20.04 17.02
CA SER A 75 -12.57 20.43 15.96
C SER A 75 -13.25 20.92 14.68
N VAL A 76 -14.56 20.81 14.59
CA VAL A 76 -15.34 21.26 13.42
C VAL A 76 -15.79 22.70 13.64
N PRO A 77 -15.63 23.59 12.65
CA PRO A 77 -16.16 24.97 12.75
C PRO A 77 -17.67 24.98 13.08
N ALA A 78 -18.10 25.86 13.99
CA ALA A 78 -19.50 25.98 14.36
C ALA A 78 -20.41 26.34 13.17
N SER A 79 -19.86 26.97 12.15
CA SER A 79 -20.57 27.33 10.90
C SER A 79 -20.71 26.16 9.93
N ALA A 80 -20.09 25.02 10.18
CA ALA A 80 -20.16 23.88 9.28
C ALA A 80 -21.53 23.20 9.32
N VAL A 81 -22.07 22.90 8.15
CA VAL A 81 -23.34 22.21 7.98
C VAL A 81 -23.13 20.69 8.12
N TRP A 82 -23.82 20.09 9.07
CA TRP A 82 -23.89 18.64 9.22
C TRP A 82 -25.11 18.08 8.51
N THR A 83 -24.95 17.04 7.70
CA THR A 83 -26.05 16.45 6.94
C THR A 83 -25.89 14.95 6.76
N ASP A 84 -26.99 14.24 6.63
CA ASP A 84 -27.09 12.84 6.17
C ASP A 84 -27.68 12.73 4.74
N ASP A 85 -28.00 13.88 4.12
CA ASP A 85 -28.36 13.97 2.71
C ASP A 85 -27.16 14.42 1.87
N ILE A 86 -26.69 13.52 1.00
CA ILE A 86 -25.57 13.80 0.10
C ILE A 86 -25.88 14.93 -0.90
N ASN A 87 -27.16 15.14 -1.23
CA ASN A 87 -27.53 16.18 -2.18
C ASN A 87 -27.26 17.60 -1.65
N VAL A 88 -27.28 17.80 -0.33
CA VAL A 88 -26.88 19.07 0.29
C VAL A 88 -25.45 19.43 -0.11
N ILE A 89 -24.52 18.43 -0.13
CA ILE A 89 -23.14 18.66 -0.53
C ILE A 89 -23.01 18.79 -2.06
N LEU A 90 -23.67 17.91 -2.81
CA LEU A 90 -23.57 17.92 -4.27
C LEU A 90 -24.07 19.23 -4.89
N ASN A 91 -25.11 19.84 -4.28
CA ASN A 91 -25.70 21.09 -4.74
C ASN A 91 -25.10 22.36 -4.08
N SER A 92 -24.13 22.19 -3.15
CA SER A 92 -23.45 23.32 -2.50
C SER A 92 -22.36 23.94 -3.40
N ASP A 93 -21.81 25.07 -2.95
CA ASP A 93 -20.68 25.78 -3.57
C ASP A 93 -19.31 25.27 -3.08
N VAL A 94 -19.23 24.03 -2.66
CA VAL A 94 -18.00 23.36 -2.23
C VAL A 94 -17.09 23.14 -3.44
N ASP A 95 -15.79 23.45 -3.28
CA ASP A 95 -14.77 23.28 -4.32
C ASP A 95 -14.18 21.87 -4.30
N ILE A 96 -13.99 21.30 -3.10
CA ILE A 96 -13.32 20.02 -2.90
C ILE A 96 -14.16 19.10 -2.00
N VAL A 97 -14.36 17.87 -2.45
CA VAL A 97 -15.01 16.79 -1.67
C VAL A 97 -13.92 15.83 -1.18
N ILE A 98 -13.82 15.65 0.13
CA ILE A 98 -12.95 14.66 0.78
C ILE A 98 -13.78 13.42 1.12
N GLU A 99 -13.47 12.27 0.53
CA GLU A 99 -14.19 11.02 0.73
C GLU A 99 -13.40 10.05 1.64
N LEU A 100 -13.99 9.68 2.77
CA LEU A 100 -13.40 8.83 3.81
C LEU A 100 -14.39 7.77 4.33
N MET A 101 -15.34 7.35 3.49
CA MET A 101 -16.38 6.41 3.88
C MET A 101 -16.00 4.95 3.57
N GLY A 102 -15.23 4.74 2.50
CA GLY A 102 -14.89 3.41 2.01
C GLY A 102 -16.04 2.73 1.22
N GLY A 103 -15.75 1.56 0.67
CA GLY A 103 -16.67 0.78 -0.17
C GLY A 103 -16.83 1.35 -1.58
N LEU A 104 -17.58 0.63 -2.43
CA LEU A 104 -17.84 1.02 -3.81
C LEU A 104 -19.16 1.77 -3.95
N ASN A 105 -20.23 1.17 -3.44
CA ASN A 105 -21.58 1.70 -3.53
C ASN A 105 -22.07 2.26 -2.18
N PRO A 106 -22.73 3.41 -2.15
CA PRO A 106 -23.10 4.31 -3.26
C PRO A 106 -21.99 5.33 -3.62
N VAL A 107 -20.81 5.24 -3.02
CA VAL A 107 -19.73 6.24 -3.06
C VAL A 107 -19.28 6.57 -4.48
N GLU A 108 -19.13 5.55 -5.37
CA GLU A 108 -18.74 5.80 -6.76
C GLU A 108 -19.71 6.77 -7.45
N GLY A 109 -21.02 6.54 -7.29
CA GLY A 109 -22.04 7.39 -7.89
C GLY A 109 -21.99 8.83 -7.37
N TRP A 110 -21.71 9.02 -6.09
CA TRP A 110 -21.58 10.35 -5.48
C TRP A 110 -20.36 11.10 -5.97
N LEU A 111 -19.21 10.43 -6.05
CA LEU A 111 -18.00 11.06 -6.55
C LEU A 111 -18.08 11.40 -8.04
N ARG A 112 -18.73 10.55 -8.86
CA ARG A 112 -19.01 10.87 -10.25
C ARG A 112 -19.86 12.14 -10.38
N LYS A 113 -20.93 12.28 -9.59
CA LYS A 113 -21.76 13.49 -9.56
C LYS A 113 -20.98 14.71 -9.09
N ALA A 114 -20.14 14.58 -8.05
CA ALA A 114 -19.28 15.67 -7.58
C ALA A 114 -18.33 16.16 -8.68
N ILE A 115 -17.66 15.23 -9.38
CA ILE A 115 -16.75 15.54 -10.49
C ILE A 115 -17.50 16.25 -11.63
N VAL A 116 -18.66 15.73 -12.05
CA VAL A 116 -19.48 16.33 -13.11
C VAL A 116 -19.97 17.73 -12.73
N SER A 117 -20.22 17.99 -11.46
CA SER A 117 -20.60 19.33 -10.95
C SER A 117 -19.39 20.26 -10.69
N GLY A 118 -18.21 19.91 -11.17
CA GLY A 118 -17.02 20.78 -11.10
C GLY A 118 -16.26 20.74 -9.78
N LYS A 119 -16.49 19.72 -8.92
CA LYS A 119 -15.80 19.58 -7.64
C LYS A 119 -14.60 18.65 -7.76
N SER A 120 -13.46 19.06 -7.25
CA SER A 120 -12.29 18.19 -7.10
C SER A 120 -12.52 17.17 -5.98
N VAL A 121 -11.83 16.05 -6.04
CA VAL A 121 -11.98 14.93 -5.10
C VAL A 121 -10.65 14.54 -4.48
N VAL A 122 -10.64 14.38 -3.15
CA VAL A 122 -9.58 13.74 -2.39
C VAL A 122 -10.17 12.50 -1.71
N THR A 123 -9.53 11.32 -1.84
CA THR A 123 -10.08 10.09 -1.26
C THR A 123 -9.02 9.18 -0.67
N ALA A 124 -9.35 8.50 0.43
CA ALA A 124 -8.57 7.41 1.02
C ALA A 124 -9.14 6.02 0.68
N ASN A 125 -10.14 5.94 -0.21
CA ASN A 125 -10.88 4.73 -0.52
C ASN A 125 -10.11 3.83 -1.51
N LYS A 126 -9.27 2.96 -0.96
CA LYS A 126 -8.44 2.05 -1.74
C LYS A 126 -9.23 1.13 -2.67
N GLN A 127 -10.38 0.60 -2.21
CA GLN A 127 -11.22 -0.27 -3.05
C GLN A 127 -11.74 0.48 -4.27
N LEU A 128 -12.30 1.67 -4.07
CA LEU A 128 -12.81 2.48 -5.17
C LEU A 128 -11.71 2.83 -6.17
N ILE A 129 -10.54 3.24 -5.69
CA ILE A 129 -9.43 3.59 -6.57
C ILE A 129 -8.85 2.35 -7.28
N ALA A 130 -8.76 1.20 -6.63
CA ALA A 130 -8.30 -0.03 -7.27
C ALA A 130 -9.21 -0.47 -8.42
N TYR A 131 -10.53 -0.48 -8.20
CA TYR A 131 -11.50 -1.01 -9.16
C TYR A 131 -12.04 0.02 -10.16
N ARG A 132 -12.10 1.31 -9.81
CA ARG A 132 -12.77 2.37 -10.58
C ARG A 132 -11.89 3.61 -10.82
N GLY A 133 -10.69 3.65 -10.26
CA GLY A 133 -9.84 4.84 -10.26
C GLY A 133 -9.49 5.37 -11.66
N ALA A 134 -9.22 4.49 -12.63
CA ALA A 134 -8.94 4.92 -14.01
C ALA A 134 -10.14 5.66 -14.65
N GLY A 135 -11.36 5.14 -14.44
CA GLY A 135 -12.58 5.78 -14.92
C GLY A 135 -12.89 7.11 -14.24
N LEU A 136 -12.62 7.20 -12.93
CA LEU A 136 -12.78 8.45 -12.18
C LEU A 136 -11.74 9.50 -12.57
N ALA A 137 -10.47 9.11 -12.76
CA ALA A 137 -9.42 10.01 -13.21
C ALA A 137 -9.70 10.57 -14.62
N LYS A 138 -10.17 9.71 -15.54
CA LYS A 138 -10.59 10.17 -16.87
C LYS A 138 -11.75 11.15 -16.79
N LEU A 139 -12.76 10.89 -15.95
CA LEU A 139 -13.91 11.78 -15.75
C LEU A 139 -13.45 13.12 -15.16
N ALA A 140 -12.58 13.11 -14.16
CA ALA A 140 -12.03 14.32 -13.56
C ALA A 140 -11.29 15.20 -14.60
N ALA A 141 -10.46 14.57 -15.44
CA ALA A 141 -9.78 15.27 -16.53
C ALA A 141 -10.76 15.92 -17.54
N GLN A 142 -11.84 15.22 -17.89
CA GLN A 142 -12.89 15.74 -18.80
C GLN A 142 -13.61 16.96 -18.25
N HIS A 143 -13.73 17.05 -16.91
CA HIS A 143 -14.40 18.17 -16.22
C HIS A 143 -13.44 19.23 -15.68
N ASN A 144 -12.14 19.14 -15.99
CA ASN A 144 -11.08 20.05 -15.52
C ASN A 144 -11.02 20.16 -13.98
N VAL A 145 -11.30 19.08 -13.29
CA VAL A 145 -11.15 18.94 -11.83
C VAL A 145 -10.12 17.86 -11.52
N HIS A 146 -9.76 17.72 -10.25
CA HIS A 146 -8.67 16.87 -9.81
C HIS A 146 -9.16 15.70 -8.94
N LEU A 147 -8.51 14.54 -9.09
CA LEU A 147 -8.67 13.37 -8.24
C LEU A 147 -7.32 13.06 -7.58
N PHE A 148 -7.25 13.23 -6.25
CA PHE A 148 -6.09 12.87 -5.45
C PHE A 148 -6.44 11.72 -4.51
N HIS A 149 -5.49 10.81 -4.30
CA HIS A 149 -5.72 9.61 -3.50
C HIS A 149 -4.45 9.12 -2.79
N GLY A 150 -3.58 10.04 -2.38
CA GLY A 150 -2.33 9.74 -1.68
C GLY A 150 -2.54 8.87 -0.43
N ALA A 151 -3.64 9.10 0.28
CA ALA A 151 -4.02 8.35 1.47
C ALA A 151 -4.56 6.92 1.19
N ALA A 152 -4.81 6.55 -0.07
CA ALA A 152 -5.37 5.23 -0.41
C ALA A 152 -4.37 4.08 -0.22
N VAL A 153 -3.06 4.36 -0.23
CA VAL A 153 -2.00 3.37 -0.02
C VAL A 153 -1.01 3.85 1.03
N ALA A 154 -0.68 2.95 1.95
CA ALA A 154 0.34 3.16 3.00
C ALA A 154 0.08 4.38 3.92
N GLY A 155 -1.16 4.82 4.05
CA GLY A 155 -1.62 5.82 5.02
C GLY A 155 -0.76 7.08 5.02
N GLY A 156 0.03 7.28 6.08
CA GLY A 156 0.90 8.46 6.23
C GLY A 156 2.22 8.42 5.46
N VAL A 157 2.53 7.33 4.76
CA VAL A 157 3.74 7.22 3.92
C VAL A 157 3.49 7.88 2.57
N PRO A 158 4.24 8.90 2.14
CA PRO A 158 3.99 9.65 0.92
C PRO A 158 4.46 8.89 -0.35
N VAL A 159 4.11 7.61 -0.48
CA VAL A 159 4.57 6.76 -1.57
C VAL A 159 4.01 7.21 -2.93
N ILE A 160 2.72 7.55 -2.98
CA ILE A 160 2.07 8.00 -4.23
C ILE A 160 2.65 9.33 -4.71
N PRO A 161 2.65 10.42 -3.94
CA PRO A 161 3.27 11.67 -4.37
C PRO A 161 4.78 11.52 -4.62
N GLY A 162 5.47 10.68 -3.82
CA GLY A 162 6.89 10.39 -4.03
C GLY A 162 7.18 9.77 -5.39
N MET A 163 6.36 8.81 -5.83
CA MET A 163 6.50 8.21 -7.16
C MET A 163 6.13 9.21 -8.28
N LEU A 164 5.01 9.94 -8.12
CA LEU A 164 4.51 10.86 -9.16
C LEU A 164 5.42 12.06 -9.40
N GLN A 165 6.13 12.52 -8.37
CA GLN A 165 6.97 13.73 -8.44
C GLN A 165 8.47 13.40 -8.35
N GLY A 166 8.85 12.50 -7.44
CA GLY A 166 10.25 12.20 -7.16
C GLY A 166 10.87 11.19 -8.11
N LEU A 167 10.08 10.27 -8.67
CA LEU A 167 10.56 9.19 -9.53
C LEU A 167 10.06 9.28 -10.98
N CYS A 168 9.40 10.38 -11.37
CA CYS A 168 8.87 10.55 -12.73
C CYS A 168 9.96 10.62 -13.83
N GLY A 169 11.22 10.83 -13.46
CA GLY A 169 12.35 10.83 -14.37
C GLY A 169 12.95 9.44 -14.62
N ASP A 170 12.48 8.40 -13.89
CA ASP A 170 12.99 7.03 -14.03
C ASP A 170 11.95 6.12 -14.69
N GLN A 171 12.43 5.00 -15.19
CA GLN A 171 11.59 3.89 -15.66
C GLN A 171 11.46 2.84 -14.54
N VAL A 172 10.39 2.92 -13.79
CA VAL A 172 10.11 1.92 -12.75
C VAL A 172 9.79 0.57 -13.42
N THR A 173 10.50 -0.47 -13.01
CA THR A 173 10.37 -1.83 -13.53
C THR A 173 9.72 -2.79 -12.54
N ARG A 174 9.88 -2.52 -11.23
CA ARG A 174 9.45 -3.41 -10.16
C ARG A 174 8.96 -2.64 -8.94
N LEU A 175 8.00 -3.24 -8.26
CA LEU A 175 7.49 -2.85 -6.95
C LEU A 175 7.55 -4.05 -6.01
N SER A 176 7.99 -3.83 -4.77
CA SER A 176 7.86 -4.80 -3.70
C SER A 176 7.55 -4.08 -2.39
N GLY A 177 6.69 -4.65 -1.55
CA GLY A 177 6.42 -3.95 -0.29
C GLY A 177 5.50 -4.68 0.66
N ILE A 178 5.54 -4.21 1.90
CA ILE A 178 4.62 -4.54 2.99
C ILE A 178 3.63 -3.39 3.07
N VAL A 179 2.41 -3.61 2.60
CA VAL A 179 1.36 -2.57 2.54
C VAL A 179 0.14 -2.89 3.42
N ASN A 180 0.23 -3.98 4.20
CA ASN A 180 -0.77 -4.33 5.21
C ASN A 180 -0.12 -4.42 6.60
N GLY A 181 -0.46 -3.48 7.49
CA GLY A 181 0.13 -3.38 8.83
C GLY A 181 -0.32 -4.50 9.77
N THR A 182 -1.55 -5.01 9.63
CA THR A 182 -2.10 -6.11 10.43
C THR A 182 -1.31 -7.39 10.20
N CYS A 183 -1.11 -7.78 8.94
CA CYS A 183 -0.30 -8.95 8.59
C CYS A 183 1.16 -8.79 9.01
N ASN A 184 1.72 -7.58 8.86
CA ASN A 184 3.10 -7.34 9.29
C ASN A 184 3.24 -7.47 10.82
N TYR A 185 2.26 -6.98 11.59
CA TYR A 185 2.22 -7.16 13.04
C TYR A 185 2.16 -8.66 13.41
N ILE A 186 1.24 -9.42 12.80
CA ILE A 186 1.06 -10.85 13.05
C ILE A 186 2.37 -11.60 12.78
N LEU A 187 2.96 -11.45 11.59
CA LEU A 187 4.17 -12.15 11.21
C LEU A 187 5.39 -11.72 12.04
N SER A 188 5.50 -10.44 12.42
CA SER A 188 6.57 -9.96 13.31
C SER A 188 6.48 -10.57 14.72
N ARG A 189 5.27 -10.81 15.23
CA ARG A 189 5.06 -11.48 16.53
C ARG A 189 5.34 -12.98 16.43
N MET A 190 4.95 -13.62 15.32
CA MET A 190 5.24 -15.04 15.07
C MET A 190 6.75 -15.29 14.95
N GLU A 191 7.51 -14.34 14.44
CA GLU A 191 8.99 -14.38 14.35
C GLU A 191 9.63 -14.53 15.75
N THR A 192 8.96 -14.07 16.82
CA THR A 192 9.41 -14.25 18.21
C THR A 192 8.97 -15.58 18.83
N GLY A 193 8.38 -16.49 18.06
CA GLY A 193 7.97 -17.83 18.48
C GLY A 193 6.50 -17.97 18.87
N ALA A 194 5.69 -16.90 18.78
CA ALA A 194 4.25 -16.97 19.06
C ALA A 194 3.50 -17.70 17.93
N ASN A 195 2.42 -18.41 18.25
CA ASN A 195 1.59 -19.05 17.25
C ASN A 195 0.57 -18.09 16.62
N TYR A 196 0.15 -18.37 15.39
CA TYR A 196 -0.76 -17.54 14.60
C TYR A 196 -2.06 -17.21 15.34
N ALA A 197 -2.73 -18.21 15.94
CA ALA A 197 -4.04 -18.01 16.57
C ALA A 197 -3.98 -17.05 17.76
N THR A 198 -2.94 -17.19 18.60
CA THR A 198 -2.73 -16.29 19.74
C THR A 198 -2.46 -14.86 19.28
N VAL A 199 -1.58 -14.70 18.27
CA VAL A 199 -1.23 -13.36 17.77
C VAL A 199 -2.40 -12.69 17.04
N LEU A 200 -3.22 -13.45 16.32
CA LEU A 200 -4.44 -12.91 15.71
C LEU A 200 -5.42 -12.41 16.78
N ALA A 201 -5.63 -13.17 17.87
CA ALA A 201 -6.47 -12.72 18.97
C ALA A 201 -5.93 -11.44 19.63
N ASP A 202 -4.61 -11.34 19.84
CA ASP A 202 -3.97 -10.12 20.33
C ASP A 202 -4.19 -8.93 19.37
N ALA A 203 -4.05 -9.15 18.06
CA ALA A 203 -4.28 -8.13 17.05
C ALA A 203 -5.74 -7.63 17.05
N GLN A 204 -6.71 -8.52 17.27
CA GLN A 204 -8.12 -8.15 17.40
C GLN A 204 -8.39 -7.35 18.68
N GLN A 205 -7.82 -7.72 19.81
CA GLN A 205 -7.93 -6.97 21.06
C GLN A 205 -7.33 -5.56 20.95
N LEU A 206 -6.21 -5.42 20.26
CA LEU A 206 -5.54 -4.14 20.01
C LEU A 206 -6.24 -3.30 18.93
N GLY A 207 -7.26 -3.84 18.26
CA GLY A 207 -7.98 -3.16 17.19
C GLY A 207 -7.20 -3.07 15.86
N TYR A 208 -6.17 -3.88 15.68
CA TYR A 208 -5.43 -4.00 14.41
C TYR A 208 -6.13 -4.91 13.41
N ALA A 209 -6.86 -5.92 13.89
CA ALA A 209 -7.67 -6.81 13.07
C ALA A 209 -9.15 -6.70 13.47
N GLU A 210 -10.05 -6.82 12.49
CA GLU A 210 -11.49 -6.94 12.72
C GLU A 210 -11.87 -8.38 13.14
N ALA A 211 -13.12 -8.58 13.53
CA ALA A 211 -13.65 -9.91 13.88
C ALA A 211 -13.51 -10.90 12.71
N ASP A 212 -13.76 -10.45 11.48
CA ASP A 212 -13.42 -11.15 10.26
C ASP A 212 -12.14 -10.53 9.67
N PRO A 213 -10.97 -11.16 9.83
CA PRO A 213 -9.69 -10.64 9.38
C PRO A 213 -9.37 -11.00 7.92
N SER A 214 -10.26 -11.69 7.18
CA SER A 214 -10.00 -12.27 5.85
C SER A 214 -9.49 -11.25 4.85
N ALA A 215 -10.00 -10.02 4.88
CA ALA A 215 -9.54 -8.95 3.99
C ALA A 215 -8.02 -8.68 4.14
N ASP A 216 -7.49 -8.81 5.35
CA ASP A 216 -6.07 -8.62 5.65
C ASP A 216 -5.29 -9.92 5.41
N VAL A 217 -5.67 -11.00 6.12
CA VAL A 217 -4.86 -12.22 6.19
C VAL A 217 -4.81 -12.98 4.86
N ASP A 218 -5.87 -12.89 4.03
CA ASP A 218 -5.91 -13.50 2.70
C ASP A 218 -5.34 -12.57 1.61
N GLY A 219 -4.89 -11.37 1.98
CA GLY A 219 -4.16 -10.45 1.12
C GLY A 219 -5.02 -9.55 0.23
N TYR A 220 -6.35 -9.49 0.39
CA TYR A 220 -7.22 -8.70 -0.48
C TYR A 220 -7.02 -7.19 -0.32
N ASP A 221 -6.77 -6.71 0.91
CA ASP A 221 -6.40 -5.32 1.16
C ASP A 221 -5.09 -4.94 0.46
N ALA A 222 -4.07 -5.77 0.62
CA ALA A 222 -2.76 -5.56 0.03
C ALA A 222 -2.81 -5.66 -1.52
N ARG A 223 -3.66 -6.53 -2.06
CA ARG A 223 -3.92 -6.68 -3.50
C ARG A 223 -4.49 -5.40 -4.11
N ALA A 224 -5.50 -4.81 -3.48
CA ALA A 224 -6.07 -3.55 -3.95
C ALA A 224 -5.02 -2.42 -3.97
N LYS A 225 -4.20 -2.33 -2.93
CA LYS A 225 -3.10 -1.35 -2.85
C LYS A 225 -2.02 -1.60 -3.91
N LEU A 226 -1.66 -2.86 -4.18
CA LEU A 226 -0.71 -3.22 -5.23
C LEU A 226 -1.20 -2.78 -6.62
N CYS A 227 -2.49 -2.94 -6.92
CA CYS A 227 -3.09 -2.47 -8.18
C CYS A 227 -2.98 -0.95 -8.33
N ILE A 228 -3.20 -0.18 -7.24
CA ILE A 228 -3.03 1.27 -7.25
C ILE A 228 -1.57 1.65 -7.53
N LEU A 229 -0.63 1.03 -6.81
CA LEU A 229 0.81 1.28 -6.99
C LEU A 229 1.27 0.90 -8.40
N SER A 230 0.80 -0.22 -8.95
CA SER A 230 1.13 -0.67 -10.31
C SER A 230 0.64 0.32 -11.37
N ARG A 231 -0.55 0.90 -11.19
CA ARG A 231 -1.06 1.94 -12.09
C ARG A 231 -0.15 3.15 -12.12
N ILE A 232 0.34 3.58 -10.95
CA ILE A 232 1.15 4.79 -10.80
C ILE A 232 2.58 4.55 -11.29
N ALA A 233 3.23 3.51 -10.82
CA ALA A 233 4.65 3.30 -11.03
C ALA A 233 4.96 2.52 -12.31
N LEU A 234 4.15 1.49 -12.64
CA LEU A 234 4.36 0.62 -13.80
C LEU A 234 3.51 1.02 -15.00
N HIS A 235 2.71 2.08 -14.88
CA HIS A 235 1.72 2.51 -15.89
C HIS A 235 0.81 1.36 -16.35
N ALA A 236 0.49 0.44 -15.44
CA ALA A 236 -0.25 -0.78 -15.70
C ALA A 236 -1.57 -0.80 -14.94
N GLU A 237 -2.67 -0.84 -15.67
CA GLU A 237 -4.00 -1.11 -15.11
C GLU A 237 -4.18 -2.61 -14.98
N LEU A 238 -4.25 -3.07 -13.73
CA LEU A 238 -4.46 -4.46 -13.38
C LEU A 238 -5.90 -4.67 -12.96
N ASP A 239 -6.46 -5.82 -13.33
CA ASP A 239 -7.69 -6.31 -12.71
C ASP A 239 -7.33 -6.86 -11.31
N PRO A 240 -7.87 -6.29 -10.22
CA PRO A 240 -7.55 -6.78 -8.88
C PRO A 240 -7.88 -8.26 -8.70
N ASP A 241 -8.94 -8.77 -9.33
CA ASP A 241 -9.35 -10.16 -9.17
C ASP A 241 -8.46 -11.15 -9.93
N ALA A 242 -7.63 -10.66 -10.86
CA ALA A 242 -6.63 -11.45 -11.56
C ALA A 242 -5.28 -11.53 -10.81
N VAL A 243 -5.06 -10.70 -9.77
CA VAL A 243 -3.84 -10.75 -8.95
C VAL A 243 -3.97 -11.88 -7.93
N SER A 244 -3.05 -12.84 -7.98
CA SER A 244 -3.05 -13.98 -7.06
C SER A 244 -2.72 -13.55 -5.63
N THR A 245 -3.43 -14.14 -4.67
CA THR A 245 -3.17 -13.96 -3.23
C THR A 245 -2.92 -15.30 -2.55
N GLN A 246 -2.14 -15.26 -1.47
CA GLN A 246 -1.93 -16.40 -0.58
C GLN A 246 -2.11 -15.94 0.87
N THR A 247 -2.88 -16.71 1.65
CA THR A 247 -3.12 -16.39 3.05
C THR A 247 -1.86 -16.56 3.91
N ILE A 248 -1.71 -15.72 4.92
CA ILE A 248 -0.64 -15.87 5.93
C ILE A 248 -0.97 -16.91 7.00
N SER A 249 -2.21 -17.36 7.10
CA SER A 249 -2.67 -18.30 8.15
C SER A 249 -2.03 -19.70 8.08
N THR A 250 -1.41 -20.02 6.93
CA THR A 250 -0.68 -21.29 6.72
C THR A 250 0.76 -21.27 7.24
N VAL A 251 1.27 -20.07 7.58
CA VAL A 251 2.61 -19.92 8.16
C VAL A 251 2.58 -20.28 9.64
N GLU A 252 3.56 -21.02 10.08
CA GLU A 252 3.72 -21.44 11.46
C GLU A 252 5.01 -20.89 12.10
N ALA A 253 5.10 -20.90 13.43
CA ALA A 253 6.29 -20.42 14.13
C ALA A 253 7.58 -21.18 13.75
N ILE A 254 7.45 -22.45 13.38
CA ILE A 254 8.58 -23.26 12.91
C ILE A 254 9.16 -22.72 11.59
N ASP A 255 8.35 -22.14 10.71
CA ASP A 255 8.83 -21.59 9.45
C ASP A 255 9.82 -20.45 9.67
N PHE A 256 9.63 -19.63 10.70
CA PHE A 256 10.60 -18.58 11.08
C PHE A 256 11.91 -19.16 11.58
N SER A 257 11.88 -20.32 12.26
CA SER A 257 13.09 -21.01 12.69
C SER A 257 13.92 -21.48 11.50
N TYR A 258 13.28 -22.04 10.47
CA TYR A 258 13.95 -22.43 9.22
C TYR A 258 14.36 -21.21 8.38
N ALA A 259 13.50 -20.20 8.30
CA ALA A 259 13.83 -18.95 7.61
C ALA A 259 15.11 -18.30 8.17
N LYS A 260 15.29 -18.32 9.50
CA LYS A 260 16.50 -17.82 10.16
C LYS A 260 17.77 -18.59 9.75
N GLU A 261 17.68 -19.92 9.61
CA GLU A 261 18.81 -20.73 9.11
C GLU A 261 19.18 -20.39 7.66
N LEU A 262 18.20 -19.91 6.88
CA LEU A 262 18.38 -19.44 5.51
C LEU A 262 18.73 -17.93 5.43
N ASN A 263 19.08 -17.26 6.54
CA ASN A 263 19.30 -15.82 6.62
C ASN A 263 18.14 -15.00 6.10
N CYS A 264 16.89 -15.47 6.34
CA CYS A 264 15.65 -14.85 5.91
C CYS A 264 14.70 -14.61 7.09
N THR A 265 13.70 -13.79 6.85
CA THR A 265 12.47 -13.72 7.64
C THR A 265 11.26 -13.95 6.74
N ILE A 266 10.04 -13.99 7.32
CA ILE A 266 8.80 -14.13 6.54
C ILE A 266 7.96 -12.88 6.69
N ARG A 267 7.53 -12.31 5.56
CA ARG A 267 6.62 -11.14 5.51
C ARG A 267 5.56 -11.36 4.44
N GLN A 268 4.38 -10.71 4.60
CA GLN A 268 3.40 -10.62 3.52
C GLN A 268 3.88 -9.57 2.52
N ILE A 269 4.27 -10.02 1.35
CA ILE A 269 4.83 -9.18 0.29
C ILE A 269 3.80 -8.98 -0.82
N SER A 270 3.58 -7.72 -1.18
CA SER A 270 2.93 -7.29 -2.41
C SER A 270 4.02 -7.04 -3.45
N ARG A 271 4.06 -7.82 -4.53
CA ARG A 271 5.08 -7.70 -5.57
C ARG A 271 4.43 -7.54 -6.94
N ALA A 272 4.95 -6.60 -7.74
CA ALA A 272 4.61 -6.46 -9.15
C ALA A 272 5.84 -6.11 -9.98
N GLN A 273 5.94 -6.70 -11.18
CA GLN A 273 7.06 -6.50 -12.10
C GLN A 273 6.54 -6.55 -13.53
N VAL A 274 7.01 -5.63 -14.38
CA VAL A 274 6.71 -5.63 -15.81
C VAL A 274 7.75 -6.48 -16.53
N ASN A 275 7.28 -7.43 -17.33
CA ASN A 275 8.13 -8.19 -18.24
C ASN A 275 7.41 -8.29 -19.60
N GLY A 276 7.94 -7.61 -20.62
CA GLY A 276 7.33 -7.54 -21.96
C GLY A 276 5.90 -6.96 -21.91
N GLY A 277 4.90 -7.74 -22.38
CA GLY A 277 3.49 -7.36 -22.39
C GLY A 277 2.71 -7.72 -21.12
N LEU A 278 3.33 -8.45 -20.18
CA LEU A 278 2.72 -8.99 -18.96
C LEU A 278 3.12 -8.21 -17.74
N VAL A 279 2.29 -8.28 -16.70
CA VAL A 279 2.66 -7.91 -15.34
C VAL A 279 2.61 -9.15 -14.47
N HIS A 280 3.75 -9.51 -13.89
CA HIS A 280 3.82 -10.50 -12.85
C HIS A 280 3.40 -9.82 -11.55
N ALA A 281 2.31 -10.26 -10.93
CA ALA A 281 1.80 -9.65 -9.70
C ALA A 281 1.27 -10.69 -8.73
N ARG A 282 1.66 -10.57 -7.46
CA ARG A 282 1.27 -11.50 -6.39
C ARG A 282 1.29 -10.82 -5.03
N VAL A 283 0.44 -11.29 -4.14
CA VAL A 283 0.44 -10.96 -2.71
C VAL A 283 0.46 -12.25 -1.89
N GLY A 284 1.35 -12.34 -0.92
CA GLY A 284 1.38 -13.48 -0.02
C GLY A 284 2.60 -13.50 0.89
N PRO A 285 2.68 -14.47 1.81
CA PRO A 285 3.86 -14.67 2.61
C PRO A 285 5.03 -15.11 1.70
N MET A 286 6.18 -14.50 1.92
CA MET A 286 7.43 -14.82 1.22
C MET A 286 8.57 -14.84 2.21
N LEU A 287 9.59 -15.67 1.95
CA LEU A 287 10.87 -15.54 2.62
C LEU A 287 11.57 -14.31 2.08
N VAL A 288 12.02 -13.45 2.99
CA VAL A 288 12.69 -12.17 2.68
C VAL A 288 14.09 -12.23 3.25
N PRO A 289 15.15 -12.11 2.43
CA PRO A 289 16.53 -12.07 2.91
C PRO A 289 16.73 -10.94 3.93
N LEU A 290 17.45 -11.20 5.02
CA LEU A 290 17.71 -10.20 6.08
C LEU A 290 18.50 -8.99 5.58
N ALA A 291 19.23 -9.13 4.47
CA ALA A 291 19.91 -8.04 3.79
C ALA A 291 18.96 -7.08 3.06
N SER A 292 17.71 -7.50 2.78
CA SER A 292 16.73 -6.65 2.13
C SER A 292 16.17 -5.61 3.10
N PRO A 293 16.03 -4.32 2.70
CA PRO A 293 15.37 -3.31 3.52
C PRO A 293 13.98 -3.73 4.00
N ILE A 294 13.24 -4.49 3.21
CA ILE A 294 11.88 -4.97 3.54
C ILE A 294 11.88 -5.83 4.81
N ALA A 295 12.94 -6.61 5.07
CA ALA A 295 13.06 -7.42 6.27
C ALA A 295 13.07 -6.59 7.57
N TRP A 296 13.48 -5.32 7.50
CA TRP A 296 13.56 -4.42 8.67
C TRP A 296 12.23 -3.82 9.09
N SER A 297 11.17 -4.02 8.31
CA SER A 297 9.83 -3.55 8.67
C SER A 297 9.20 -4.46 9.73
N HIS A 298 8.90 -3.90 10.91
CA HIS A 298 8.31 -4.63 12.03
C HIS A 298 7.01 -3.97 12.52
N GLY A 299 6.20 -4.74 13.26
CA GLY A 299 4.95 -4.26 13.83
C GLY A 299 3.97 -3.84 12.74
N THR A 300 3.34 -2.68 12.89
CA THR A 300 2.35 -2.18 11.93
C THR A 300 2.93 -1.29 10.82
N GLN A 301 4.26 -1.21 10.69
CA GLN A 301 4.90 -0.39 9.67
C GLN A 301 4.63 -0.90 8.26
N ASN A 302 4.46 0.04 7.34
CA ASN A 302 4.46 -0.24 5.90
C ASN A 302 5.81 0.16 5.30
N MET A 303 6.19 -0.58 4.26
CA MET A 303 7.38 -0.29 3.49
C MET A 303 7.14 -0.64 2.02
N VAL A 304 7.51 0.26 1.13
CA VAL A 304 7.43 0.04 -0.32
C VAL A 304 8.80 0.33 -0.92
N VAL A 305 9.32 -0.63 -1.66
CA VAL A 305 10.53 -0.51 -2.46
C VAL A 305 10.11 -0.38 -3.91
N VAL A 306 10.56 0.68 -4.55
CA VAL A 306 10.31 1.00 -5.95
C VAL A 306 11.64 0.89 -6.68
N SER A 307 11.75 -0.03 -7.62
CA SER A 307 12.99 -0.27 -8.37
C SER A 307 12.90 0.36 -9.75
N GLY A 308 13.74 1.35 -10.00
CA GLY A 308 13.91 2.03 -11.27
C GLY A 308 15.09 1.49 -12.07
N ARG A 309 15.04 1.66 -13.37
CA ARG A 309 16.11 1.21 -14.28
C ARG A 309 17.42 1.99 -14.07
N PHE A 310 17.31 3.28 -13.74
CA PHE A 310 18.48 4.18 -13.66
C PHE A 310 18.82 4.53 -12.20
N GLY A 311 17.80 4.78 -11.36
CA GLY A 311 17.96 5.21 -9.97
C GLY A 311 18.11 4.07 -8.97
N GLY A 312 17.88 2.82 -9.40
CA GLY A 312 17.92 1.65 -8.50
C GLY A 312 16.72 1.63 -7.53
N ASP A 313 16.93 1.13 -6.33
CA ASP A 313 15.90 0.95 -5.32
C ASP A 313 15.69 2.21 -4.48
N VAL A 314 14.45 2.70 -4.44
CA VAL A 314 14.00 3.77 -3.55
C VAL A 314 13.01 3.20 -2.54
N VAL A 315 13.24 3.49 -1.25
CA VAL A 315 12.47 2.94 -0.13
C VAL A 315 11.59 4.02 0.51
N PHE A 316 10.29 3.74 0.60
CA PHE A 316 9.32 4.53 1.36
C PHE A 316 8.88 3.73 2.58
N SER A 317 9.02 4.27 3.78
CA SER A 317 8.67 3.56 5.01
C SER A 317 8.01 4.48 6.04
N GLY A 318 7.13 3.91 6.87
CA GLY A 318 6.46 4.64 7.95
C GLY A 318 5.16 3.99 8.40
N HIS A 319 4.34 4.77 9.14
CA HIS A 319 3.04 4.30 9.61
C HIS A 319 2.02 4.22 8.48
N GLY A 320 1.65 3.00 8.09
CA GLY A 320 0.76 2.72 6.96
C GLY A 320 -0.72 2.82 7.26
N ALA A 321 -1.13 2.97 8.53
CA ALA A 321 -2.51 3.04 8.98
C ALA A 321 -2.64 3.91 10.24
N GLY A 322 -3.89 4.20 10.62
CA GLY A 322 -4.23 5.03 11.77
C GLY A 322 -4.87 6.36 11.39
N GLY A 323 -5.67 6.93 12.28
CA GLY A 323 -6.42 8.16 12.02
C GLY A 323 -5.52 9.34 11.66
N ALA A 324 -4.55 9.64 12.51
CA ALA A 324 -3.66 10.79 12.34
C ALA A 324 -2.71 10.66 11.13
N PRO A 325 -1.97 9.54 10.91
CA PRO A 325 -1.13 9.41 9.72
C PRO A 325 -1.92 9.52 8.41
N THR A 326 -3.07 8.86 8.33
CA THR A 326 -3.93 8.93 7.13
C THR A 326 -4.48 10.35 6.93
N ALA A 327 -4.86 11.05 8.01
CA ALA A 327 -5.33 12.43 7.93
C ALA A 327 -4.26 13.38 7.39
N VAL A 328 -2.99 13.19 7.75
CA VAL A 328 -1.88 13.99 7.20
C VAL A 328 -1.80 13.83 5.68
N ALA A 329 -1.89 12.62 5.16
CA ALA A 329 -1.87 12.39 3.70
C ALA A 329 -3.08 13.03 3.00
N VAL A 330 -4.29 12.89 3.58
CA VAL A 330 -5.52 13.53 3.06
C VAL A 330 -5.39 15.05 3.04
N VAL A 331 -4.87 15.66 4.12
CA VAL A 331 -4.68 17.12 4.19
C VAL A 331 -3.57 17.57 3.25
N SER A 332 -2.53 16.78 3.05
CA SER A 332 -1.50 17.07 2.06
C SER A 332 -2.06 17.09 0.62
N ASP A 333 -2.90 16.10 0.28
CA ASP A 333 -3.61 16.07 -1.00
C ASP A 333 -4.55 17.28 -1.15
N LEU A 334 -5.31 17.61 -0.09
CA LEU A 334 -6.19 18.79 -0.07
C LEU A 334 -5.40 20.08 -0.34
N LEU A 335 -4.28 20.27 0.34
CA LEU A 335 -3.41 21.44 0.15
C LEU A 335 -2.82 21.50 -1.24
N ALA A 336 -2.43 20.37 -1.81
CA ALA A 336 -1.94 20.31 -3.19
C ALA A 336 -3.02 20.79 -4.18
N VAL A 337 -4.26 20.32 -4.04
CA VAL A 337 -5.38 20.79 -4.88
C VAL A 337 -5.64 22.28 -4.66
N ALA A 338 -5.68 22.76 -3.43
CA ALA A 338 -5.94 24.16 -3.10
C ALA A 338 -4.84 25.11 -3.62
N GLN A 339 -3.60 24.62 -3.74
CA GLN A 339 -2.47 25.35 -4.33
C GLN A 339 -2.43 25.27 -5.87
N GLY A 340 -3.44 24.68 -6.50
CA GLY A 340 -3.53 24.53 -7.94
C GLY A 340 -2.66 23.43 -8.54
N CYS A 341 -2.15 22.51 -7.72
CA CYS A 341 -1.47 21.33 -8.24
C CYS A 341 -2.45 20.47 -9.05
N LYS A 342 -2.02 20.10 -10.26
CA LYS A 342 -2.83 19.26 -11.14
C LYS A 342 -2.57 17.78 -10.82
N SER A 343 -3.63 16.97 -10.87
CA SER A 343 -3.46 15.51 -10.84
C SER A 343 -2.74 15.05 -12.12
N VAL A 344 -1.75 14.18 -11.93
CA VAL A 344 -0.95 13.66 -13.06
C VAL A 344 -1.78 12.70 -13.89
N GLN A 345 -1.86 12.92 -15.20
CA GLN A 345 -2.47 11.97 -16.13
C GLN A 345 -1.39 10.99 -16.61
N LEU A 346 -1.52 9.74 -16.21
CA LEU A 346 -0.55 8.71 -16.56
C LEU A 346 -0.97 8.00 -17.86
N PRO A 347 -0.01 7.62 -18.73
CA PRO A 347 -0.27 6.84 -19.93
C PRO A 347 -0.51 5.36 -19.59
N VAL A 348 -1.57 5.10 -18.82
CA VAL A 348 -1.86 3.76 -18.27
C VAL A 348 -2.40 2.84 -19.35
N ARG A 349 -1.90 1.60 -19.39
CA ARG A 349 -2.37 0.53 -20.29
C ARG A 349 -2.92 -0.65 -19.50
N LYS A 350 -4.01 -1.23 -19.96
CA LYS A 350 -4.46 -2.54 -19.45
C LYS A 350 -3.39 -3.59 -19.76
N ARG A 351 -3.00 -4.35 -18.75
CA ARG A 351 -2.02 -5.42 -18.86
C ARG A 351 -2.63 -6.74 -18.42
N LYS A 352 -2.22 -7.82 -19.06
CA LYS A 352 -2.49 -9.17 -18.55
C LYS A 352 -1.67 -9.39 -17.30
N VAL A 353 -2.29 -10.01 -16.29
CA VAL A 353 -1.66 -10.34 -15.01
C VAL A 353 -1.34 -11.83 -14.99
N THR A 354 -0.20 -12.16 -14.42
CA THR A 354 0.17 -13.53 -14.05
C THR A 354 0.72 -13.55 -12.63
N GLY A 355 0.46 -14.62 -11.88
CA GLY A 355 1.07 -14.88 -10.57
C GLY A 355 2.42 -15.60 -10.65
N GLU A 356 2.85 -15.94 -11.87
CA GLU A 356 4.09 -16.66 -12.10
C GLU A 356 5.31 -15.74 -11.94
N PHE A 357 6.25 -16.20 -11.13
CA PHE A 357 7.58 -15.61 -11.00
C PHE A 357 8.63 -16.73 -11.12
N LEU A 358 9.71 -16.42 -11.77
CA LEU A 358 10.91 -17.26 -11.69
C LEU A 358 11.61 -16.92 -10.36
N ALA A 359 11.51 -17.81 -9.39
CA ALA A 359 12.04 -17.57 -8.04
C ALA A 359 12.40 -18.89 -7.34
N PRO A 360 13.32 -18.88 -6.37
CA PRO A 360 13.51 -20.00 -5.47
C PRO A 360 12.26 -20.18 -4.60
N HIS A 361 12.00 -21.42 -4.17
CA HIS A 361 10.87 -21.74 -3.30
C HIS A 361 11.32 -22.44 -2.02
N TYR A 362 10.64 -22.11 -0.94
CA TYR A 362 10.69 -22.77 0.34
C TYR A 362 9.49 -23.71 0.45
N LEU A 363 9.74 -24.99 0.68
CA LEU A 363 8.73 -26.05 0.75
C LEU A 363 8.82 -26.71 2.11
N ARG A 364 7.81 -26.52 2.99
CA ARG A 364 7.72 -27.25 4.26
C ARG A 364 6.86 -28.48 4.09
N PHE A 365 7.36 -29.61 4.55
CA PHE A 365 6.69 -30.88 4.64
C PHE A 365 6.53 -31.29 6.11
N VAL A 366 5.40 -31.88 6.47
CA VAL A 366 5.16 -32.53 7.76
C VAL A 366 4.75 -33.97 7.49
N VAL A 367 5.57 -34.90 7.92
CA VAL A 367 5.45 -36.33 7.53
C VAL A 367 5.48 -37.27 8.71
N ASP A 368 4.90 -38.47 8.51
CA ASP A 368 5.23 -39.66 9.29
C ASP A 368 6.51 -40.27 8.70
N ASP A 369 7.64 -40.16 9.43
CA ASP A 369 8.98 -40.45 8.92
C ASP A 369 9.15 -41.90 8.57
N LYS A 370 9.34 -42.19 7.30
CA LYS A 370 9.57 -43.53 6.72
C LYS A 370 10.76 -43.50 5.74
N PRO A 371 11.49 -44.61 5.61
CA PRO A 371 12.52 -44.69 4.58
C PRO A 371 12.00 -44.39 3.20
N GLY A 372 12.74 -43.57 2.41
CA GLY A 372 12.40 -43.24 1.04
C GLY A 372 11.64 -41.93 0.82
N ILE A 373 11.17 -41.23 1.88
CA ILE A 373 10.41 -39.97 1.72
C ILE A 373 11.21 -38.90 0.96
N VAL A 374 12.47 -38.67 1.35
CA VAL A 374 13.34 -37.68 0.67
C VAL A 374 13.55 -38.06 -0.78
N SER A 375 13.75 -39.36 -1.08
CA SER A 375 13.87 -39.85 -2.46
C SER A 375 12.60 -39.61 -3.28
N ALA A 376 11.42 -39.82 -2.70
CA ALA A 376 10.15 -39.58 -3.36
C ALA A 376 9.93 -38.09 -3.66
N ILE A 377 10.25 -37.21 -2.70
CA ILE A 377 10.16 -35.75 -2.90
C ILE A 377 11.14 -35.27 -3.98
N ALA A 378 12.40 -35.71 -3.89
CA ALA A 378 13.42 -35.38 -4.89
C ALA A 378 13.01 -35.88 -6.29
N GLY A 379 12.47 -37.11 -6.38
CA GLY A 379 11.97 -37.65 -7.62
C GLY A 379 10.76 -36.89 -8.20
N ALA A 380 9.86 -36.39 -7.33
CA ALA A 380 8.71 -35.57 -7.78
C ALA A 380 9.16 -34.20 -8.30
N LEU A 381 10.11 -33.55 -7.63
CA LEU A 381 10.68 -32.27 -8.07
C LEU A 381 11.48 -32.45 -9.38
N ALA A 382 12.29 -33.49 -9.48
CA ALA A 382 13.06 -33.79 -10.69
C ALA A 382 12.16 -34.04 -11.92
N LYS A 383 11.01 -34.72 -11.74
CA LYS A 383 10.04 -34.99 -12.83
C LYS A 383 9.48 -33.69 -13.46
N VAL A 384 9.39 -32.63 -12.70
CA VAL A 384 8.92 -31.32 -13.21
C VAL A 384 10.08 -30.38 -13.56
N GLY A 385 11.33 -30.83 -13.46
CA GLY A 385 12.51 -30.05 -13.79
C GLY A 385 12.90 -29.03 -12.70
N ALA A 386 12.46 -29.20 -11.46
CA ALA A 386 12.85 -28.34 -10.35
C ALA A 386 14.06 -28.93 -9.62
N ASN A 387 15.16 -28.18 -9.53
CA ASN A 387 16.34 -28.55 -8.77
C ASN A 387 16.18 -28.21 -7.29
N ILE A 388 16.66 -29.10 -6.43
CA ILE A 388 16.78 -28.85 -4.99
C ILE A 388 18.09 -28.07 -4.75
N ASP A 389 17.95 -26.96 -4.00
CA ASP A 389 19.09 -26.18 -3.51
C ASP A 389 19.56 -26.71 -2.15
N SER A 390 18.66 -26.87 -1.18
CA SER A 390 19.00 -27.43 0.13
C SER A 390 17.85 -28.23 0.77
N ILE A 391 18.19 -29.07 1.75
CA ILE A 391 17.28 -29.81 2.60
C ILE A 391 17.65 -29.55 4.04
N LEU A 392 16.69 -29.07 4.84
CA LEU A 392 16.88 -28.70 6.23
C LEU A 392 15.93 -29.52 7.12
N GLN A 393 16.53 -30.27 8.03
CA GLN A 393 15.79 -31.04 9.04
C GLN A 393 16.36 -30.76 10.41
N ARG A 394 15.57 -30.17 11.29
CA ARG A 394 15.98 -29.88 12.67
C ARG A 394 15.82 -31.11 13.55
N PRO A 395 16.76 -31.37 14.47
CA PRO A 395 16.63 -32.47 15.42
C PRO A 395 15.54 -32.16 16.48
N GLY A 396 15.09 -33.20 17.18
CA GLY A 396 14.20 -33.07 18.33
C GLY A 396 12.71 -33.21 18.02
N TYR A 397 12.31 -33.40 16.78
CA TYR A 397 10.92 -33.67 16.43
C TYR A 397 10.62 -35.18 16.46
N PRO A 398 9.38 -35.55 16.87
CA PRO A 398 8.99 -36.97 16.88
C PRO A 398 8.84 -37.47 15.42
N LYS A 399 9.25 -38.72 15.20
CA LYS A 399 9.25 -39.31 13.85
C LYS A 399 7.86 -39.45 13.24
N HIS A 400 6.84 -39.64 14.06
CA HIS A 400 5.44 -39.71 13.62
C HIS A 400 4.87 -38.33 13.22
N ARG A 401 5.59 -37.23 13.42
CA ARG A 401 5.24 -35.87 12.98
C ARG A 401 6.52 -35.04 12.77
N LEU A 402 7.23 -35.36 11.71
CA LEU A 402 8.52 -34.76 11.38
C LEU A 402 8.36 -33.62 10.40
N PRO A 403 8.59 -32.36 10.79
CA PRO A 403 8.70 -31.25 9.88
C PRO A 403 10.12 -31.17 9.29
N PHE A 404 10.23 -30.92 8.00
CA PHE A 404 11.48 -30.58 7.33
C PHE A 404 11.21 -29.67 6.13
N VAL A 405 12.25 -29.05 5.62
CA VAL A 405 12.18 -28.04 4.57
C VAL A 405 13.06 -28.43 3.40
N VAL A 406 12.58 -28.17 2.21
CA VAL A 406 13.35 -28.23 0.97
C VAL A 406 13.31 -26.84 0.34
N THR A 407 14.48 -26.32 -0.06
CA THR A 407 14.55 -25.15 -0.93
C THR A 407 14.90 -25.56 -2.36
N THR A 408 14.45 -24.76 -3.32
CA THR A 408 14.71 -25.04 -4.75
C THR A 408 15.54 -23.93 -5.36
N GLU A 409 16.25 -24.25 -6.44
CA GLU A 409 16.73 -23.24 -7.37
C GLU A 409 15.56 -22.49 -8.02
N PRO A 410 15.81 -21.31 -8.67
CA PRO A 410 14.75 -20.55 -9.31
C PRO A 410 13.96 -21.36 -10.34
N CYS A 411 12.66 -21.46 -10.13
CA CYS A 411 11.70 -22.11 -11.04
C CYS A 411 10.34 -21.41 -10.96
N LEU A 412 9.43 -21.73 -11.87
CA LEU A 412 8.08 -21.17 -11.86
C LEU A 412 7.25 -21.77 -10.73
N THR A 413 6.36 -20.98 -10.13
CA THR A 413 5.47 -21.44 -9.05
C THR A 413 4.58 -22.59 -9.52
N SER A 414 4.04 -22.54 -10.75
CA SER A 414 3.25 -23.61 -11.34
C SER A 414 4.00 -24.95 -11.45
N THR A 415 5.29 -24.90 -11.71
CA THR A 415 6.18 -26.08 -11.71
C THR A 415 6.18 -26.76 -10.33
N ILE A 416 6.35 -25.97 -9.27
CA ILE A 416 6.33 -26.49 -7.90
C ILE A 416 4.93 -26.98 -7.51
N GLU A 417 3.88 -26.25 -7.82
CA GLU A 417 2.49 -26.65 -7.53
C GLU A 417 2.15 -28.00 -8.16
N GLN A 418 2.64 -28.28 -9.37
CA GLN A 418 2.47 -29.57 -10.02
C GLN A 418 3.14 -30.71 -9.25
N ALA A 419 4.38 -30.52 -8.76
CA ALA A 419 5.06 -31.49 -7.92
C ALA A 419 4.33 -31.72 -6.59
N LEU A 420 3.95 -30.63 -5.91
CA LEU A 420 3.27 -30.69 -4.61
C LEU A 420 1.89 -31.37 -4.71
N ALA A 421 1.16 -31.18 -5.82
CA ALA A 421 -0.11 -31.86 -6.03
C ALA A 421 0.02 -33.41 -6.09
N SER A 422 1.16 -33.90 -6.55
CA SER A 422 1.46 -35.36 -6.54
C SER A 422 1.91 -35.83 -5.15
N LEU A 423 2.74 -35.04 -4.48
CA LEU A 423 3.28 -35.34 -3.15
C LEU A 423 2.21 -35.33 -2.06
N ALA A 424 1.24 -34.42 -2.14
CA ALA A 424 0.15 -34.32 -1.18
C ALA A 424 -0.74 -35.58 -1.09
N LYS A 425 -0.62 -36.48 -2.07
CA LYS A 425 -1.35 -37.77 -2.11
C LYS A 425 -0.62 -38.92 -1.46
N MET A 426 0.60 -38.71 -0.98
CA MET A 426 1.39 -39.76 -0.33
C MET A 426 0.88 -40.01 1.09
N ASP A 427 0.69 -41.28 1.47
CA ASP A 427 0.18 -41.68 2.79
C ASP A 427 1.02 -41.19 3.97
N CYS A 428 2.26 -40.86 3.76
CA CYS A 428 3.14 -40.30 4.79
C CYS A 428 2.98 -38.80 5.00
N MET A 429 2.26 -38.07 4.13
CA MET A 429 2.00 -36.63 4.28
C MET A 429 0.91 -36.40 5.30
N LEU A 430 1.22 -35.76 6.42
CA LEU A 430 0.25 -35.44 7.49
C LEU A 430 -0.48 -34.14 7.25
N GLU A 431 0.11 -33.26 6.45
CA GLU A 431 -0.42 -31.94 6.10
C GLU A 431 -0.17 -31.64 4.64
N ARG A 432 -0.96 -30.70 4.09
CA ARG A 432 -0.66 -30.16 2.78
C ARG A 432 0.68 -29.41 2.84
N PRO A 433 1.64 -29.71 1.94
CA PRO A 433 2.92 -29.01 1.94
C PRO A 433 2.75 -27.50 1.78
N LEU A 434 3.46 -26.72 2.59
CA LEU A 434 3.52 -25.26 2.44
C LEU A 434 4.51 -24.90 1.34
N CYS A 435 4.13 -23.98 0.48
CA CYS A 435 5.02 -23.42 -0.55
C CYS A 435 5.05 -21.89 -0.39
N LEU A 436 6.24 -21.34 -0.17
CA LEU A 436 6.48 -19.90 -0.15
C LEU A 436 7.55 -19.55 -1.19
N GLN A 437 7.36 -18.46 -1.92
CA GLN A 437 8.42 -17.89 -2.75
C GLN A 437 9.50 -17.27 -1.86
N MET A 438 10.73 -17.28 -2.32
CA MET A 438 11.83 -16.53 -1.71
C MET A 438 12.07 -15.26 -2.53
N LEU A 439 12.05 -14.10 -1.86
CA LEU A 439 12.32 -12.83 -2.49
C LEU A 439 13.80 -12.76 -2.85
N GLN A 440 14.11 -12.55 -4.12
CA GLN A 440 15.47 -12.33 -4.56
C GLN A 440 15.83 -10.85 -4.43
N ILE A 441 17.04 -10.60 -3.90
CA ILE A 441 17.69 -9.30 -4.04
C ILE A 441 18.36 -9.39 -5.42
N GLU A 442 17.77 -8.74 -6.41
CA GLU A 442 18.44 -8.66 -7.71
C GLU A 442 19.62 -7.70 -7.55
N ASP A 443 20.82 -8.20 -7.70
CA ASP A 443 21.98 -7.39 -8.06
C ASP A 443 21.61 -6.59 -9.32
N LYS A 444 22.16 -5.38 -9.45
CA LYS A 444 21.87 -4.39 -10.51
C LYS A 444 21.43 -5.04 -11.83
N PRO A 445 20.44 -4.44 -12.55
CA PRO A 445 20.11 -4.93 -13.88
C PRO A 445 21.40 -5.05 -14.70
N ASP A 446 21.60 -6.23 -15.29
CA ASP A 446 22.73 -6.47 -16.18
C ASP A 446 22.84 -5.29 -17.14
N GLU A 447 24.02 -4.70 -17.19
CA GLU A 447 24.40 -3.71 -18.19
C GLU A 447 24.34 -4.42 -19.56
N ALA A 448 23.19 -4.23 -20.24
CA ALA A 448 22.98 -4.67 -21.62
C ALA A 448 22.88 -3.47 -22.56
#